data_510ad558d979af3cc1f7484263398739
#
_entry.id   510ad558d979af3cc1f7484263398739
#
_cell.length_a   1.000
_cell.length_b   1.000
_cell.length_c   1.000
_cell.angle_alpha   90.00
_cell.angle_beta   90.00
_cell.angle_gamma   90.00
#
_symmetry.space_group_name_H-M   'P 1'
#
loop_
_entity.id
_entity.type
_entity.pdbx_description
1 polymer ?
#
loop_
_entity_poly.entity_id
_entity_poly.type
_entity_poly.pdbx_seq_one_letter_code
_entity_poly.pdbx_strand_id
1 'polypeptide(L)'
;MVLRLFIFLAFLCLPFAAKADVVQLRGFIWGVSKQDVRQYEQAVFWEEGDDYLRFFEDAGGYRRVIEYDFRGNRLWRMHYDYRELTPPNPDIVMNLYYDQQRALSSLYGEPSSDRMTGRSGRSVRVRPENWGRFLYGGDLRLVSVLNILDTRITLQAYGEGQGFYKLFYTAEKMEREEDRTRQILNLPGQE
;
A
#
# COMPACT_ATOMS: atom_id res chain seq x y z
N MET A 1 -40.63 25.48 49.48
CA MET A 1 -40.83 25.15 48.06
C MET A 1 -39.54 25.45 47.34
N VAL A 2 -38.69 24.43 47.17
CA VAL A 2 -37.31 24.60 46.67
C VAL A 2 -37.29 24.16 45.20
N LEU A 3 -37.07 25.14 44.29
CA LEU A 3 -36.99 24.94 42.86
C LEU A 3 -35.59 24.40 42.51
N ARG A 4 -35.47 23.11 42.18
CA ARG A 4 -34.21 22.49 41.71
C ARG A 4 -34.05 22.79 40.21
N LEU A 5 -33.12 23.66 39.93
CA LEU A 5 -32.65 23.96 38.56
C LEU A 5 -31.72 22.83 38.08
N PHE A 6 -32.19 21.95 37.19
CA PHE A 6 -31.39 20.97 36.50
C PHE A 6 -30.66 21.62 35.32
N ILE A 7 -29.38 21.87 35.47
CA ILE A 7 -28.52 22.29 34.36
C ILE A 7 -28.13 21.03 33.61
N PHE A 8 -28.73 20.82 32.43
CA PHE A 8 -28.34 19.80 31.47
C PHE A 8 -27.08 20.29 30.76
N LEU A 9 -25.90 19.80 31.19
CA LEU A 9 -24.64 20.02 30.49
C LEU A 9 -24.59 19.04 29.32
N ALA A 10 -25.07 19.46 28.15
CA ALA A 10 -24.90 18.72 26.90
C ALA A 10 -23.42 18.75 26.51
N PHE A 11 -22.71 17.70 26.86
CA PHE A 11 -21.36 17.45 26.35
C PHE A 11 -21.47 17.19 24.84
N LEU A 12 -21.17 18.22 24.05
CA LEU A 12 -21.06 18.11 22.60
C LEU A 12 -19.80 17.27 22.30
N CYS A 13 -19.94 15.97 22.18
CA CYS A 13 -18.93 15.09 21.62
C CYS A 13 -18.80 15.40 20.14
N LEU A 14 -18.00 16.42 19.78
CA LEU A 14 -17.50 16.59 18.43
C LEU A 14 -16.56 15.41 18.16
N PRO A 15 -16.80 14.59 17.13
CA PRO A 15 -15.79 13.65 16.69
C PRO A 15 -14.63 14.48 16.12
N PHE A 16 -13.59 14.66 16.91
CA PHE A 16 -12.29 15.04 16.38
C PHE A 16 -11.86 13.86 15.48
N ALA A 17 -12.13 13.96 14.20
CA ALA A 17 -11.41 13.20 13.21
C ALA A 17 -9.96 13.72 13.27
N ALA A 18 -9.17 13.12 14.14
CA ALA A 18 -7.72 13.31 14.13
C ALA A 18 -7.26 12.84 12.75
N LYS A 19 -7.01 13.78 11.84
CA LYS A 19 -6.22 13.48 10.64
C LYS A 19 -4.91 12.91 11.17
N ALA A 20 -4.65 11.66 10.87
CA ALA A 20 -3.36 11.07 11.18
C ALA A 20 -2.31 11.87 10.40
N ASP A 21 -1.48 12.63 11.10
CA ASP A 21 -0.39 13.42 10.50
C ASP A 21 0.74 12.52 9.97
N VAL A 22 0.63 11.21 10.17
CA VAL A 22 1.65 10.21 9.81
C VAL A 22 0.97 8.99 9.20
N VAL A 23 1.46 8.56 8.05
CA VAL A 23 1.01 7.31 7.42
C VAL A 23 1.63 6.13 8.16
N GLN A 24 0.79 5.22 8.64
CA GLN A 24 1.20 3.96 9.25
C GLN A 24 0.93 2.82 8.28
N LEU A 25 1.95 2.04 8.01
CA LEU A 25 1.89 0.84 7.17
C LEU A 25 2.15 -0.37 8.07
N ARG A 26 1.13 -1.20 8.30
CA ARG A 26 1.21 -2.34 9.23
C ARG A 26 1.69 -1.96 10.65
N GLY A 27 1.38 -0.74 11.10
CA GLY A 27 1.81 -0.21 12.40
C GLY A 27 3.19 0.46 12.41
N PHE A 28 3.91 0.45 11.31
CA PHE A 28 5.21 1.12 11.18
C PHE A 28 5.07 2.47 10.49
N ILE A 29 5.92 3.40 10.89
CA ILE A 29 6.11 4.71 10.26
C ILE A 29 7.42 4.75 9.48
N TRP A 30 7.55 5.67 8.56
CA TRP A 30 8.80 5.88 7.84
C TRP A 30 9.95 6.24 8.78
N GLY A 31 11.12 5.68 8.52
CA GLY A 31 12.32 5.94 9.31
C GLY A 31 12.51 5.02 10.52
N VAL A 32 11.55 4.13 10.82
CA VAL A 32 11.75 3.09 11.85
C VAL A 32 12.96 2.22 11.52
N SER A 33 13.66 1.75 12.55
CA SER A 33 14.86 0.94 12.35
C SER A 33 14.54 -0.47 11.86
N LYS A 34 15.51 -1.10 11.18
CA LYS A 34 15.41 -2.50 10.74
C LYS A 34 15.19 -3.44 11.93
N GLN A 35 15.85 -3.17 13.06
CA GLN A 35 15.70 -3.94 14.27
C GLN A 35 14.29 -3.88 14.84
N ASP A 36 13.65 -2.70 14.85
CA ASP A 36 12.29 -2.54 15.35
C ASP A 36 11.29 -3.27 14.43
N VAL A 37 11.44 -3.18 13.11
CA VAL A 37 10.61 -3.96 12.18
C VAL A 37 10.79 -5.44 12.43
N ARG A 38 12.04 -5.92 12.59
CA ARG A 38 12.34 -7.32 12.87
C ARG A 38 11.71 -7.83 14.17
N GLN A 39 11.62 -6.97 15.18
CA GLN A 39 11.09 -7.29 16.51
C GLN A 39 9.56 -7.27 16.55
N TYR A 40 8.93 -6.32 15.88
CA TYR A 40 7.49 -6.03 16.06
C TYR A 40 6.59 -6.48 14.90
N GLU A 41 7.15 -6.90 13.75
CA GLU A 41 6.34 -7.48 12.66
C GLU A 41 5.72 -8.80 13.11
N GLN A 42 4.42 -8.95 12.87
CA GLN A 42 3.63 -10.12 13.30
C GLN A 42 3.64 -11.27 12.29
N ALA A 43 3.99 -10.97 11.03
CA ALA A 43 4.11 -11.99 9.99
C ALA A 43 5.30 -12.91 10.25
N VAL A 44 5.29 -14.09 9.65
CA VAL A 44 6.36 -15.07 9.81
C VAL A 44 7.62 -14.58 9.11
N PHE A 45 8.70 -14.45 9.87
CA PHE A 45 9.99 -14.08 9.30
C PHE A 45 10.47 -15.11 8.29
N TRP A 46 10.99 -14.62 7.18
CA TRP A 46 11.49 -15.47 6.11
C TRP A 46 12.98 -15.25 5.82
N GLU A 47 13.37 -14.01 5.55
CA GLU A 47 14.70 -13.71 5.03
C GLU A 47 15.16 -12.31 5.44
N GLU A 48 16.47 -12.13 5.55
CA GLU A 48 17.12 -10.86 5.82
C GLU A 48 18.32 -10.67 4.89
N GLY A 49 18.44 -9.48 4.28
CA GLY A 49 19.63 -9.01 3.57
C GLY A 49 20.20 -7.77 4.22
N ASP A 50 21.20 -7.15 3.61
CA ASP A 50 21.87 -5.96 4.18
C ASP A 50 20.89 -4.81 4.38
N ASP A 51 20.01 -4.58 3.41
CA ASP A 51 19.10 -3.44 3.33
C ASP A 51 17.62 -3.82 3.26
N TYR A 52 17.25 -5.09 3.51
CA TYR A 52 15.87 -5.53 3.52
C TYR A 52 15.56 -6.56 4.60
N LEU A 53 14.26 -6.70 4.90
CA LEU A 53 13.64 -7.80 5.65
C LEU A 53 12.47 -8.33 4.87
N ARG A 54 12.31 -9.66 4.85
CA ARG A 54 11.16 -10.34 4.27
C ARG A 54 10.43 -11.17 5.30
N PHE A 55 9.12 -11.09 5.21
CA PHE A 55 8.18 -11.89 5.97
C PHE A 55 7.16 -12.50 5.04
N PHE A 56 6.42 -13.49 5.52
CA PHE A 56 5.26 -13.98 4.80
C PHE A 56 4.07 -14.17 5.74
N GLU A 57 2.88 -14.10 5.17
CA GLU A 57 1.63 -14.44 5.82
C GLU A 57 0.70 -15.14 4.83
N ASP A 58 -0.20 -15.98 5.35
CA ASP A 58 -1.25 -16.59 4.54
C ASP A 58 -2.56 -15.82 4.77
N ALA A 59 -3.17 -15.33 3.69
CA ALA A 59 -4.40 -14.58 3.73
C ALA A 59 -5.30 -14.92 2.54
N GLY A 60 -6.54 -15.29 2.83
CA GLY A 60 -7.52 -15.64 1.80
C GLY A 60 -7.11 -16.86 0.95
N GLY A 61 -6.30 -17.78 1.49
CA GLY A 61 -5.80 -18.96 0.79
C GLY A 61 -4.60 -18.69 -0.11
N TYR A 62 -4.03 -17.49 -0.06
CA TYR A 62 -2.84 -17.12 -0.84
C TYR A 62 -1.71 -16.67 0.08
N ARG A 63 -0.49 -17.07 -0.28
CA ARG A 63 0.72 -16.60 0.40
C ARG A 63 1.07 -15.21 -0.08
N ARG A 64 1.32 -14.31 0.88
CA ARG A 64 1.79 -12.95 0.64
C ARG A 64 3.18 -12.78 1.23
N VAL A 65 4.06 -12.17 0.46
CA VAL A 65 5.38 -11.74 0.92
C VAL A 65 5.34 -10.25 1.22
N ILE A 66 5.87 -9.90 2.36
CA ILE A 66 6.03 -8.53 2.82
C ILE A 66 7.52 -8.25 2.86
N GLU A 67 7.96 -7.30 2.06
CA GLU A 67 9.35 -6.86 2.03
C GLU A 67 9.45 -5.43 2.54
N TYR A 68 10.33 -5.20 3.47
CA TYR A 68 10.67 -3.91 4.03
C TYR A 68 12.08 -3.56 3.57
N ASP A 69 12.24 -2.40 2.91
CA ASP A 69 13.52 -1.91 2.45
C ASP A 69 14.01 -0.74 3.29
N PHE A 70 15.31 -0.75 3.58
CA PHE A 70 15.96 0.22 4.44
C PHE A 70 17.05 1.00 3.69
N ARG A 71 17.15 2.30 3.98
CA ARG A 71 18.27 3.15 3.59
C ARG A 71 18.92 3.68 4.86
N GLY A 72 20.21 3.38 5.07
CA GLY A 72 20.90 3.78 6.31
C GLY A 72 20.19 3.31 7.58
N ASN A 73 19.71 2.06 7.60
CA ASN A 73 18.94 1.46 8.69
C ASN A 73 17.57 2.13 8.96
N ARG A 74 17.02 2.87 8.00
CA ARG A 74 15.71 3.55 8.11
C ARG A 74 14.74 3.04 7.05
N LEU A 75 13.54 2.62 7.47
CA LEU A 75 12.48 2.16 6.58
C LEU A 75 12.09 3.27 5.60
N TRP A 76 12.15 2.98 4.29
CA TRP A 76 11.77 3.92 3.25
C TRP A 76 10.81 3.35 2.22
N ARG A 77 10.69 2.01 2.11
CA ARG A 77 9.77 1.34 1.19
C ARG A 77 9.25 0.05 1.80
N MET A 78 8.01 -0.26 1.50
CA MET A 78 7.38 -1.55 1.79
C MET A 78 6.77 -2.10 0.51
N HIS A 79 7.02 -3.36 0.25
CA HIS A 79 6.45 -4.09 -0.87
C HIS A 79 5.61 -5.26 -0.36
N TYR A 80 4.43 -5.42 -0.96
CA TYR A 80 3.44 -6.42 -0.53
C TYR A 80 3.00 -7.21 -1.76
N ASP A 81 3.44 -8.47 -1.87
CA ASP A 81 3.32 -9.26 -3.09
C ASP A 81 2.58 -10.58 -2.82
N TYR A 82 1.56 -10.83 -3.61
CA TYR A 82 0.91 -12.13 -3.66
C TYR A 82 1.74 -13.07 -4.53
N ARG A 83 2.41 -14.01 -3.89
CA ARG A 83 3.25 -14.99 -4.60
C ARG A 83 2.40 -16.07 -5.23
N GLU A 84 2.86 -16.51 -6.42
CA GLU A 84 2.33 -17.71 -7.09
C GLU A 84 0.81 -17.69 -7.31
N LEU A 85 0.28 -16.52 -7.71
CA LEU A 85 -1.12 -16.43 -8.09
C LEU A 85 -1.34 -17.21 -9.40
N THR A 86 -1.86 -18.42 -9.25
CA THR A 86 -2.25 -19.29 -10.38
C THR A 86 -3.69 -19.76 -10.22
N PRO A 87 -4.65 -18.84 -10.00
CA PRO A 87 -6.04 -19.25 -9.81
C PRO A 87 -6.60 -19.84 -11.11
N PRO A 88 -7.51 -20.80 -11.02
CA PRO A 88 -8.14 -21.41 -12.16
C PRO A 88 -9.03 -20.44 -12.97
N ASN A 89 -9.43 -19.35 -12.33
CA ASN A 89 -10.24 -18.28 -12.92
C ASN A 89 -9.55 -16.93 -12.71
N PRO A 90 -9.24 -16.18 -13.79
CA PRO A 90 -8.64 -14.85 -13.72
C PRO A 90 -9.50 -13.81 -12.99
N ASP A 91 -10.81 -14.00 -12.88
CA ASP A 91 -11.71 -13.12 -12.13
C ASP A 91 -11.35 -13.08 -10.63
N ILE A 92 -10.73 -14.14 -10.11
CA ILE A 92 -10.22 -14.16 -8.74
C ILE A 92 -9.16 -13.07 -8.54
N VAL A 93 -8.25 -12.89 -9.50
CA VAL A 93 -7.22 -11.84 -9.42
C VAL A 93 -7.85 -10.45 -9.48
N MET A 94 -8.89 -10.28 -10.32
CA MET A 94 -9.65 -9.04 -10.38
C MET A 94 -10.32 -8.71 -9.05
N ASN A 95 -10.98 -9.70 -8.45
CA ASN A 95 -11.63 -9.52 -7.14
C ASN A 95 -10.60 -9.18 -6.06
N LEU A 96 -9.48 -9.89 -5.99
CA LEU A 96 -8.39 -9.60 -5.04
C LEU A 96 -7.83 -8.17 -5.23
N TYR A 97 -7.67 -7.73 -6.49
CA TYR A 97 -7.22 -6.37 -6.79
C TYR A 97 -8.20 -5.32 -6.24
N TYR A 98 -9.49 -5.45 -6.55
CA TYR A 98 -10.50 -4.50 -6.08
C TYR A 98 -10.73 -4.57 -4.57
N ASP A 99 -10.57 -5.75 -3.94
CA ASP A 99 -10.61 -5.89 -2.48
C ASP A 99 -9.46 -5.13 -1.83
N GLN A 100 -8.24 -5.26 -2.37
CA GLN A 100 -7.09 -4.50 -1.90
C GLN A 100 -7.26 -2.99 -2.16
N GLN A 101 -7.75 -2.59 -3.32
CA GLN A 101 -8.02 -1.19 -3.63
C GLN A 101 -9.01 -0.59 -2.62
N ARG A 102 -10.14 -1.29 -2.35
CA ARG A 102 -11.13 -0.83 -1.35
C ARG A 102 -10.53 -0.75 0.05
N ALA A 103 -9.74 -1.73 0.45
CA ALA A 103 -9.07 -1.72 1.76
C ALA A 103 -8.11 -0.52 1.88
N LEU A 104 -7.30 -0.26 0.86
CA LEU A 104 -6.40 0.89 0.83
C LEU A 104 -7.19 2.21 0.82
N SER A 105 -8.27 2.30 0.01
CA SER A 105 -9.10 3.51 -0.04
C SER A 105 -9.81 3.80 1.27
N SER A 106 -10.24 2.78 2.00
CA SER A 106 -10.88 2.96 3.31
C SER A 106 -9.94 3.49 4.38
N LEU A 107 -8.64 3.18 4.26
CA LEU A 107 -7.61 3.63 5.20
C LEU A 107 -7.01 4.98 4.82
N TYR A 108 -6.83 5.21 3.53
CA TYR A 108 -5.98 6.29 3.04
C TYR A 108 -6.70 7.26 2.08
N GLY A 109 -7.98 7.04 1.78
CA GLY A 109 -8.75 7.84 0.84
C GLY A 109 -8.71 7.33 -0.59
N GLU A 110 -9.47 7.97 -1.46
CA GLU A 110 -9.62 7.54 -2.86
C GLU A 110 -8.30 7.65 -3.65
N PRO A 111 -8.07 6.74 -4.62
CA PRO A 111 -6.90 6.82 -5.48
C PRO A 111 -6.83 8.15 -6.24
N SER A 112 -5.66 8.75 -6.25
CA SER A 112 -5.37 9.93 -7.09
C SER A 112 -5.33 9.59 -8.58
N SER A 113 -5.14 8.31 -8.91
CA SER A 113 -5.16 7.79 -10.27
C SER A 113 -5.57 6.31 -10.25
N ASP A 114 -6.50 5.95 -11.12
CA ASP A 114 -6.92 4.56 -11.36
C ASP A 114 -6.97 4.33 -12.87
N ARG A 115 -6.17 3.39 -13.38
CA ARG A 115 -5.95 3.20 -14.81
C ARG A 115 -5.87 1.74 -15.19
N MET A 116 -6.44 1.46 -16.36
CA MET A 116 -6.18 0.24 -17.13
C MET A 116 -5.20 0.56 -18.25
N THR A 117 -4.14 -0.21 -18.35
CA THR A 117 -3.16 -0.06 -19.43
C THR A 117 -2.96 -1.38 -20.14
N GLY A 118 -2.68 -1.31 -21.43
CA GLY A 118 -2.23 -2.47 -22.21
C GLY A 118 -0.75 -2.75 -22.00
N ARG A 119 -0.26 -3.81 -22.64
CA ARG A 119 1.17 -4.21 -22.60
C ARG A 119 2.14 -3.07 -22.99
N SER A 120 1.71 -2.19 -23.89
CA SER A 120 2.49 -1.00 -24.30
C SER A 120 2.51 0.14 -23.27
N GLY A 121 1.85 0.00 -22.12
CA GLY A 121 1.67 1.06 -21.13
C GLY A 121 0.63 2.13 -21.51
N ARG A 122 0.03 2.04 -22.70
CA ARG A 122 -1.04 2.96 -23.11
C ARG A 122 -2.36 2.60 -22.44
N SER A 123 -3.14 3.61 -22.08
CA SER A 123 -4.50 3.40 -21.54
C SER A 123 -5.35 2.63 -22.54
N VAL A 124 -6.05 1.64 -22.04
CA VAL A 124 -6.97 0.81 -22.83
C VAL A 124 -8.36 0.85 -22.19
N ARG A 125 -9.38 0.69 -23.02
CA ARG A 125 -10.75 0.46 -22.57
C ARG A 125 -11.14 -0.96 -22.95
N VAL A 126 -11.25 -1.81 -21.96
CA VAL A 126 -11.69 -3.20 -22.13
C VAL A 126 -13.05 -3.32 -21.46
N ARG A 127 -13.99 -4.00 -22.11
CA ARG A 127 -15.30 -4.27 -21.50
C ARG A 127 -15.14 -5.21 -20.31
N PRO A 128 -15.88 -5.01 -19.21
CA PRO A 128 -15.72 -5.79 -17.98
C PRO A 128 -15.75 -7.32 -18.22
N GLU A 129 -16.61 -7.79 -19.08
CA GLU A 129 -16.73 -9.22 -19.42
C GLU A 129 -15.48 -9.82 -20.08
N ASN A 130 -14.56 -8.99 -20.53
CA ASN A 130 -13.32 -9.42 -21.19
C ASN A 130 -12.08 -9.22 -20.29
N TRP A 131 -12.20 -8.60 -19.13
CA TRP A 131 -11.03 -8.28 -18.26
C TRP A 131 -10.21 -9.51 -17.91
N GLY A 132 -10.86 -10.57 -17.45
CA GLY A 132 -10.18 -11.81 -17.09
C GLY A 132 -9.38 -12.39 -18.26
N ARG A 133 -9.94 -12.38 -19.48
CA ARG A 133 -9.26 -12.89 -20.68
C ARG A 133 -8.02 -12.05 -21.03
N PHE A 134 -8.12 -10.71 -20.97
CA PHE A 134 -7.00 -9.82 -21.26
C PHE A 134 -5.92 -9.88 -20.16
N LEU A 135 -6.35 -10.04 -18.90
CA LEU A 135 -5.42 -10.26 -17.79
C LEU A 135 -4.67 -11.59 -17.99
N TYR A 136 -5.39 -12.68 -18.32
CA TYR A 136 -4.79 -13.99 -18.61
C TYR A 136 -3.75 -13.93 -19.73
N GLY A 137 -4.02 -13.19 -20.78
CA GLY A 137 -3.10 -13.01 -21.92
C GLY A 137 -1.91 -12.10 -21.62
N GLY A 138 -1.89 -11.43 -20.47
CA GLY A 138 -0.88 -10.42 -20.14
C GLY A 138 -1.07 -9.10 -20.91
N ASP A 139 -2.25 -8.89 -21.50
CA ASP A 139 -2.56 -7.72 -22.31
C ASP A 139 -3.25 -6.61 -21.51
N LEU A 140 -3.54 -6.86 -20.23
CA LEU A 140 -4.14 -5.90 -19.32
C LEU A 140 -3.28 -5.75 -18.06
N ARG A 141 -3.08 -4.49 -17.66
CA ARG A 141 -2.52 -4.11 -16.36
C ARG A 141 -3.44 -3.13 -15.68
N LEU A 142 -3.75 -3.39 -14.42
CA LEU A 142 -4.48 -2.52 -13.53
C LEU A 142 -3.49 -1.77 -12.65
N VAL A 143 -3.68 -0.47 -12.49
CA VAL A 143 -2.79 0.37 -11.68
C VAL A 143 -3.60 1.42 -10.94
N SER A 144 -3.58 1.38 -9.62
CA SER A 144 -4.11 2.45 -8.76
C SER A 144 -2.98 3.11 -8.00
N VAL A 145 -3.02 4.43 -7.91
CA VAL A 145 -2.02 5.23 -7.18
C VAL A 145 -2.73 6.09 -6.14
N LEU A 146 -2.29 5.98 -4.90
CA LEU A 146 -2.70 6.84 -3.80
C LEU A 146 -1.49 7.69 -3.39
N ASN A 147 -1.69 8.99 -3.23
CA ASN A 147 -0.67 9.90 -2.70
C ASN A 147 -1.20 10.49 -1.39
N ILE A 148 -0.55 10.17 -0.28
CA ILE A 148 -0.98 10.53 1.06
C ILE A 148 0.20 11.13 1.80
N LEU A 149 0.15 12.42 2.12
CA LEU A 149 1.25 13.13 2.78
C LEU A 149 2.59 12.91 2.05
N ASP A 150 3.54 12.27 2.70
CA ASP A 150 4.86 11.92 2.17
C ASP A 150 4.92 10.47 1.62
N THR A 151 3.78 9.84 1.38
CA THR A 151 3.70 8.43 0.98
C THR A 151 3.00 8.28 -0.36
N ARG A 152 3.60 7.50 -1.26
CA ARG A 152 2.95 6.99 -2.47
C ARG A 152 2.70 5.50 -2.32
N ILE A 153 1.45 5.09 -2.53
CA ILE A 153 1.08 3.68 -2.63
C ILE A 153 0.69 3.39 -4.07
N THR A 154 1.30 2.38 -4.67
CA THR A 154 0.99 1.93 -6.03
C THR A 154 0.53 0.48 -5.96
N LEU A 155 -0.76 0.22 -6.22
CA LEU A 155 -1.35 -1.11 -6.35
C LEU A 155 -1.36 -1.51 -7.81
N GLN A 156 -0.91 -2.72 -8.12
CA GLN A 156 -0.86 -3.23 -9.49
C GLN A 156 -1.33 -4.68 -9.57
N ALA A 157 -2.02 -5.01 -10.66
CA ALA A 157 -2.29 -6.38 -11.07
C ALA A 157 -2.08 -6.53 -12.58
N TYR A 158 -1.43 -7.63 -12.98
CA TYR A 158 -1.24 -7.98 -14.39
C TYR A 158 -1.00 -9.49 -14.53
N GLY A 159 -1.24 -10.02 -15.72
CA GLY A 159 -0.87 -11.38 -16.10
C GLY A 159 0.52 -11.43 -16.71
N GLU A 160 1.27 -12.49 -16.44
CA GLU A 160 2.54 -12.82 -17.10
C GLU A 160 2.35 -13.78 -18.27
N GLY A 161 1.10 -14.16 -18.57
CA GLY A 161 0.74 -15.19 -19.52
C GLY A 161 0.68 -16.58 -18.90
N GLN A 162 0.09 -17.53 -19.61
CA GLN A 162 -0.02 -18.94 -19.20
C GLN A 162 -0.68 -19.17 -17.84
N GLY A 163 -1.52 -18.25 -17.37
CA GLY A 163 -2.22 -18.36 -16.09
C GLY A 163 -1.41 -17.92 -14.86
N PHE A 164 -0.26 -17.32 -15.06
CA PHE A 164 0.50 -16.67 -13.99
C PHE A 164 0.11 -15.20 -13.86
N TYR A 165 -0.09 -14.75 -12.63
CA TYR A 165 -0.50 -13.38 -12.33
C TYR A 165 0.37 -12.77 -11.26
N LYS A 166 0.51 -11.46 -11.33
CA LYS A 166 1.10 -10.62 -10.30
C LYS A 166 0.04 -9.72 -9.71
N LEU A 167 -0.04 -9.69 -8.41
CA LEU A 167 -0.81 -8.72 -7.65
C LEU A 167 0.07 -8.25 -6.49
N PHE A 168 0.34 -6.96 -6.44
CA PHE A 168 1.15 -6.39 -5.38
C PHE A 168 0.85 -4.91 -5.19
N TYR A 169 1.19 -4.39 -4.03
CA TYR A 169 1.33 -2.95 -3.86
C TYR A 169 2.69 -2.60 -3.26
N THR A 170 3.17 -1.42 -3.63
CA THR A 170 4.38 -0.82 -3.09
C THR A 170 4.00 0.47 -2.42
N ALA A 171 4.36 0.64 -1.15
CA ALA A 171 4.31 1.90 -0.45
C ALA A 171 5.74 2.43 -0.33
N GLU A 172 5.96 3.67 -0.72
CA GLU A 172 7.27 4.32 -0.68
C GLU A 172 7.17 5.72 -0.09
N LYS A 173 8.18 6.09 0.70
CA LYS A 173 8.34 7.46 1.17
C LYS A 173 8.74 8.35 0.01
N MET A 174 7.94 9.40 -0.23
CA MET A 174 8.30 10.43 -1.21
C MET A 174 9.30 11.38 -0.58
N GLU A 175 10.46 11.53 -1.22
CA GLU A 175 11.43 12.55 -0.83
C GLU A 175 10.87 13.93 -1.17
N ARG A 176 10.94 14.86 -0.22
CA ARG A 176 10.60 16.26 -0.50
C ARG A 176 11.60 16.80 -1.51
N GLU A 177 11.14 17.69 -2.39
CA GLU A 177 12.00 18.31 -3.39
C GLU A 177 13.18 19.07 -2.76
N GLU A 178 12.98 19.62 -1.56
CA GLU A 178 14.02 20.23 -0.73
C GLU A 178 15.10 19.23 -0.30
N ASP A 179 14.73 18.01 0.05
CA ASP A 179 15.68 16.97 0.47
C ASP A 179 16.51 16.49 -0.74
N ARG A 180 15.88 16.37 -1.91
CA ARG A 180 16.59 16.09 -3.19
C ARG A 180 17.60 17.17 -3.52
N THR A 181 17.21 18.43 -3.40
CA THR A 181 18.08 19.57 -3.67
C THR A 181 19.27 19.60 -2.72
N ARG A 182 19.06 19.31 -1.43
CA ARG A 182 20.13 19.22 -0.43
C ARG A 182 21.11 18.09 -0.73
N GLN A 183 20.61 16.92 -1.14
CA GLN A 183 21.46 15.80 -1.54
C GLN A 183 22.33 16.12 -2.77
N ILE A 184 21.74 16.79 -3.78
CA ILE A 184 22.46 17.21 -5.00
C ILE A 184 23.55 18.24 -4.66
N LEU A 185 23.28 19.13 -3.73
CA LEU A 185 24.19 20.22 -3.35
C LEU A 185 25.15 19.85 -2.20
N ASN A 186 25.09 18.62 -1.67
CA ASN A 186 25.85 18.16 -0.51
C ASN A 186 25.73 19.09 0.71
N LEU A 187 24.58 19.71 0.90
CA LEU A 187 24.32 20.62 2.02
C LEU A 187 24.02 19.81 3.29
N PRO A 188 24.62 20.18 4.46
CA PRO A 188 24.32 19.51 5.73
C PRO A 188 22.83 19.70 6.11
N GLY A 189 22.21 18.64 6.64
CA GLY A 189 20.86 18.72 7.18
C GLY A 189 20.80 19.71 8.35
N GLN A 190 19.71 20.45 8.46
CA GLN A 190 19.37 21.13 9.71
C GLN A 190 18.77 20.07 10.64
N GLU A 191 19.45 19.81 11.77
CA GLU A 191 18.91 19.04 12.88
C GLU A 191 17.83 19.81 13.65
#